data_c6e6dad7ed092f71c91f9a8f61ad2189
#
_entry.id   c6e6dad7ed092f71c91f9a8f61ad2189
#
_cell.length_a   1.000
_cell.length_b   1.000
_cell.length_c   1.000
_cell.angle_alpha   90.00
_cell.angle_beta   90.00
_cell.angle_gamma   90.00
#
_symmetry.space_group_name_H-M   'P 1'
#
loop_
_entity.id
_entity.type
_entity.pdbx_description
1 polymer ?
#
loop_
_entity_poly.entity_id
_entity_poly.type
_entity_poly.pdbx_seq_one_letter_code
_entity_poly.pdbx_strand_id
1 'polypeptide(L)'
;MLLTLLALAAPYAAAAAPPPVRSEMLVSTDWLSRRLGDPGVVVLHVARERAHYEAGHLPGARFVAWNEITATRGGVPNELASVEALQNVFERVGVGEKGRLVLYGDQSGLSAARAYFTLDYLGHGERAALLDGGLEKWQAEKRPVSTEEARRLPAPFRPRVRPNAVAALDVVRDVSWTVRNVREPGMALLDARPAEEYTGEKPGEGVQRPGHIPGAANVFWMQNLQSRENPVLRPVPELRRLYEAAGARAGAKVVTYCRTGGQAAHTYFTAKYLGYDVVMYDGSFFEWNRAEGTPVASGAAKP
;
A
#
# COMPACT_ATOMS: atom_id res chain seq x y z
N MET A 1 -62.66 14.89 18.28
CA MET A 1 -61.78 13.75 17.87
C MET A 1 -60.38 14.28 17.60
N LEU A 2 -59.49 14.14 18.55
CA LEU A 2 -58.07 14.50 18.38
C LEU A 2 -57.38 13.29 17.82
N LEU A 3 -56.80 13.37 16.59
CA LEU A 3 -55.90 12.36 16.04
C LEU A 3 -54.48 12.64 16.58
N THR A 4 -54.02 11.76 17.44
CA THR A 4 -52.63 11.77 17.91
C THR A 4 -51.76 11.04 16.85
N LEU A 5 -50.94 11.79 16.10
CA LEU A 5 -49.92 11.19 15.23
C LEU A 5 -48.78 10.66 16.11
N LEU A 6 -48.66 9.34 16.20
CA LEU A 6 -47.45 8.68 16.72
C LEU A 6 -46.38 8.74 15.63
N ALA A 7 -45.35 9.58 15.82
CA ALA A 7 -44.15 9.54 15.02
C ALA A 7 -43.33 8.29 15.44
N LEU A 8 -43.29 7.27 14.60
CA LEU A 8 -42.31 6.16 14.75
C LEU A 8 -40.92 6.67 14.41
N ALA A 9 -40.11 6.90 15.46
CA ALA A 9 -38.69 7.11 15.29
C ALA A 9 -38.05 5.80 14.81
N ALA A 10 -37.55 5.78 13.56
CA ALA A 10 -36.77 4.66 13.06
C ALA A 10 -35.50 4.53 13.92
N PRO A 11 -35.12 3.30 14.34
CA PRO A 11 -33.88 3.13 15.11
C PRO A 11 -32.68 3.61 14.27
N TYR A 12 -31.93 4.55 14.83
CA TYR A 12 -30.66 4.98 14.28
C TYR A 12 -29.72 3.78 14.32
N ALA A 13 -29.43 3.17 13.18
CA ALA A 13 -28.47 2.07 13.12
C ALA A 13 -27.12 2.61 13.63
N ALA A 14 -26.67 2.09 14.77
CA ALA A 14 -25.37 2.44 15.31
C ALA A 14 -24.28 2.14 14.25
N ALA A 15 -23.47 3.13 13.92
CA ALA A 15 -22.36 2.93 12.99
C ALA A 15 -21.46 1.79 13.54
N ALA A 16 -21.15 0.82 12.68
CA ALA A 16 -20.29 -0.29 13.06
C ALA A 16 -18.94 0.25 13.56
N ALA A 17 -18.43 -0.34 14.64
CA ALA A 17 -17.14 0.04 15.19
C ALA A 17 -16.03 -0.14 14.12
N PRO A 18 -15.04 0.76 14.04
CA PRO A 18 -13.96 0.63 13.09
C PRO A 18 -13.18 -0.68 13.34
N PRO A 19 -12.65 -1.31 12.27
CA PRO A 19 -11.91 -2.57 12.42
C PRO A 19 -10.66 -2.37 13.29
N PRO A 20 -10.17 -3.42 14.00
CA PRO A 20 -8.99 -3.30 14.84
C PRO A 20 -7.74 -3.02 14.01
N VAL A 21 -6.85 -2.17 14.55
CA VAL A 21 -5.54 -1.89 13.94
C VAL A 21 -4.65 -3.12 14.02
N ARG A 22 -3.95 -3.42 12.94
CA ARG A 22 -2.96 -4.50 12.85
C ARG A 22 -1.59 -3.96 13.24
N SER A 23 -1.40 -3.69 14.53
CA SER A 23 -0.20 -3.02 15.05
C SER A 23 1.10 -3.78 14.77
N GLU A 24 1.02 -5.10 14.58
CA GLU A 24 2.15 -5.94 14.19
C GLU A 24 2.71 -5.61 12.81
N MET A 25 1.97 -4.92 11.95
CA MET A 25 2.45 -4.52 10.62
C MET A 25 3.45 -3.37 10.62
N LEU A 26 3.65 -2.70 11.75
CA LEU A 26 4.54 -1.55 11.88
C LEU A 26 5.48 -1.77 13.06
N VAL A 27 6.78 -1.52 12.88
CA VAL A 27 7.78 -1.61 13.96
C VAL A 27 8.53 -0.29 14.11
N SER A 28 8.82 0.09 15.36
CA SER A 28 9.60 1.29 15.64
C SER A 28 11.11 1.05 15.43
N THR A 29 11.85 2.14 15.26
CA THR A 29 13.31 2.11 15.25
C THR A 29 13.90 1.55 16.53
N ASP A 30 13.26 1.82 17.68
CA ASP A 30 13.63 1.25 18.98
C ASP A 30 13.42 -0.27 19.05
N TRP A 31 12.31 -0.75 18.54
CA TRP A 31 12.04 -2.20 18.49
C TRP A 31 13.10 -2.91 17.66
N LEU A 32 13.44 -2.35 16.48
CA LEU A 32 14.42 -2.96 15.58
C LEU A 32 15.84 -2.85 16.13
N SER A 33 16.23 -1.72 16.71
CA SER A 33 17.59 -1.53 17.24
C SER A 33 17.96 -2.57 18.32
N ARG A 34 16.99 -2.98 19.14
CA ARG A 34 17.19 -4.04 20.14
C ARG A 34 17.24 -5.45 19.57
N ARG A 35 16.98 -5.61 18.26
CA ARG A 35 16.90 -6.91 17.55
C ARG A 35 17.80 -6.99 16.33
N LEU A 36 18.67 -6.01 16.12
CA LEU A 36 19.72 -6.12 15.10
C LEU A 36 20.61 -7.32 15.42
N GLY A 37 20.81 -8.21 14.43
CA GLY A 37 21.56 -9.45 14.59
C GLY A 37 20.75 -10.63 15.16
N ASP A 38 19.49 -10.44 15.56
CA ASP A 38 18.60 -11.55 15.93
C ASP A 38 18.35 -12.44 14.68
N PRO A 39 18.68 -13.74 14.71
CA PRO A 39 18.46 -14.64 13.58
C PRO A 39 16.99 -14.83 13.23
N GLY A 40 16.08 -14.49 14.15
CA GLY A 40 14.63 -14.48 13.90
C GLY A 40 14.14 -13.23 13.18
N VAL A 41 15.01 -12.23 12.89
CA VAL A 41 14.65 -10.98 12.22
C VAL A 41 15.45 -10.82 10.94
N VAL A 42 14.78 -10.68 9.81
CA VAL A 42 15.37 -10.38 8.51
C VAL A 42 15.00 -8.95 8.13
N VAL A 43 16.01 -8.11 7.93
CA VAL A 43 15.84 -6.71 7.51
C VAL A 43 16.10 -6.60 6.02
N LEU A 44 15.16 -6.01 5.26
CA LEU A 44 15.28 -5.78 3.83
C LEU A 44 15.28 -4.29 3.52
N HIS A 45 16.32 -3.84 2.83
CA HIS A 45 16.36 -2.52 2.19
C HIS A 45 15.86 -2.65 0.76
N VAL A 46 14.75 -2.00 0.46
CA VAL A 46 14.14 -2.04 -0.88
C VAL A 46 14.32 -0.68 -1.54
N ALA A 47 14.99 -0.63 -2.68
CA ALA A 47 15.22 0.64 -3.37
C ALA A 47 15.26 0.45 -4.89
N ARG A 48 15.08 1.57 -5.62
CA ARG A 48 15.22 1.58 -7.08
C ARG A 48 16.66 1.40 -7.50
N GLU A 49 17.55 2.13 -6.84
CA GLU A 49 18.97 2.14 -7.15
C GLU A 49 19.79 1.51 -6.02
N ARG A 50 20.71 0.60 -6.38
CA ARG A 50 21.61 -0.03 -5.43
C ARG A 50 22.51 1.00 -4.71
N ALA A 51 22.81 2.11 -5.37
CA ALA A 51 23.57 3.21 -4.79
C ALA A 51 22.98 3.73 -3.48
N HIS A 52 21.64 3.70 -3.30
CA HIS A 52 21.01 4.09 -2.03
C HIS A 52 21.36 3.14 -0.88
N TYR A 53 21.50 1.85 -1.16
CA TYR A 53 21.95 0.88 -0.18
C TYR A 53 23.44 1.03 0.13
N GLU A 54 24.27 1.25 -0.89
CA GLU A 54 25.71 1.40 -0.78
C GLU A 54 26.13 2.69 -0.07
N ALA A 55 25.33 3.76 -0.21
CA ALA A 55 25.54 5.02 0.50
C ALA A 55 25.33 4.89 2.03
N GLY A 56 24.56 3.89 2.47
CA GLY A 56 24.33 3.60 3.88
C GLY A 56 23.00 2.89 4.11
N HIS A 57 23.04 1.85 4.90
CA HIS A 57 21.89 1.03 5.24
C HIS A 57 21.93 0.56 6.69
N LEU A 58 20.84 0.03 7.21
CA LEU A 58 20.80 -0.55 8.56
C LEU A 58 21.75 -1.75 8.64
N PRO A 59 22.51 -1.90 9.72
CA PRO A 59 23.42 -3.04 9.88
C PRO A 59 22.72 -4.37 9.66
N GLY A 60 23.30 -5.20 8.79
CA GLY A 60 22.74 -6.52 8.43
C GLY A 60 21.53 -6.50 7.49
N ALA A 61 21.09 -5.34 7.04
CA ALA A 61 20.03 -5.26 6.04
C ALA A 61 20.47 -5.84 4.69
N ARG A 62 19.56 -6.56 4.02
CA ARG A 62 19.78 -7.20 2.72
C ARG A 62 19.08 -6.39 1.64
N PHE A 63 19.73 -6.22 0.51
CA PHE A 63 19.21 -5.41 -0.59
C PHE A 63 18.26 -6.20 -1.50
N VAL A 64 17.14 -5.55 -1.85
CA VAL A 64 16.19 -5.97 -2.88
C VAL A 64 15.96 -4.80 -3.81
N ALA A 65 16.22 -4.99 -5.11
CA ALA A 65 15.95 -3.95 -6.09
C ALA A 65 14.45 -3.91 -6.46
N TRP A 66 13.93 -2.71 -6.70
CA TRP A 66 12.57 -2.49 -7.16
C TRP A 66 12.23 -3.30 -8.42
N ASN A 67 13.12 -3.30 -9.40
CA ASN A 67 12.95 -3.99 -10.67
C ASN A 67 13.05 -5.52 -10.57
N GLU A 68 13.46 -6.07 -9.43
CA GLU A 68 13.43 -7.50 -9.17
C GLU A 68 12.05 -7.97 -8.69
N ILE A 69 11.26 -7.06 -8.09
CA ILE A 69 9.92 -7.37 -7.58
C ILE A 69 8.81 -6.80 -8.46
N THR A 70 9.17 -6.11 -9.54
CA THR A 70 8.22 -5.56 -10.51
C THR A 70 8.58 -5.96 -11.93
N ALA A 71 7.59 -5.95 -12.82
CA ALA A 71 7.74 -6.25 -14.23
C ALA A 71 6.84 -5.36 -15.10
N THR A 72 7.13 -5.29 -16.39
CA THR A 72 6.18 -4.74 -17.37
C THR A 72 5.38 -5.88 -17.98
N ARG A 73 4.05 -5.82 -17.85
CA ARG A 73 3.13 -6.81 -18.42
C ARG A 73 2.12 -6.13 -19.32
N GLY A 74 1.91 -6.64 -20.54
CA GLY A 74 0.97 -6.02 -21.49
C GLY A 74 1.23 -4.53 -21.74
N GLY A 75 2.48 -4.06 -21.60
CA GLY A 75 2.84 -2.65 -21.69
C GLY A 75 2.57 -1.82 -20.42
N VAL A 76 2.05 -2.43 -19.36
CA VAL A 76 1.82 -1.79 -18.04
C VAL A 76 3.08 -1.95 -17.19
N PRO A 77 3.77 -0.87 -16.82
CA PRO A 77 4.98 -0.94 -16.00
C PRO A 77 4.68 -1.14 -14.52
N ASN A 78 5.66 -1.67 -13.80
CA ASN A 78 5.65 -1.84 -12.34
C ASN A 78 4.58 -2.81 -11.78
N GLU A 79 3.98 -3.68 -12.59
CA GLU A 79 3.17 -4.78 -12.06
C GLU A 79 4.03 -5.81 -11.32
N LEU A 80 3.41 -6.69 -10.55
CA LEU A 80 4.12 -7.78 -9.87
C LEU A 80 4.93 -8.62 -10.85
N ALA A 81 6.17 -8.91 -10.54
CA ALA A 81 6.96 -9.90 -11.26
C ALA A 81 6.32 -11.30 -11.16
N SER A 82 6.77 -12.26 -11.98
CA SER A 82 6.23 -13.63 -11.89
C SER A 82 6.50 -14.25 -10.52
N VAL A 83 5.62 -15.16 -10.10
CA VAL A 83 5.76 -15.86 -8.80
C VAL A 83 7.13 -16.55 -8.70
N GLU A 84 7.59 -17.14 -9.79
CA GLU A 84 8.90 -17.79 -9.85
C GLU A 84 10.05 -16.78 -9.67
N ALA A 85 10.01 -15.64 -10.36
CA ALA A 85 11.02 -14.59 -10.21
C ALA A 85 11.03 -14.05 -8.77
N LEU A 86 9.87 -13.79 -8.19
CA LEU A 86 9.73 -13.33 -6.81
C LEU A 86 10.26 -14.36 -5.80
N GLN A 87 9.97 -15.64 -6.01
CA GLN A 87 10.51 -16.73 -5.20
C GLN A 87 12.03 -16.72 -5.21
N ASN A 88 12.63 -16.68 -6.41
CA ASN A 88 14.08 -16.64 -6.58
C ASN A 88 14.73 -15.44 -5.87
N VAL A 89 14.10 -14.27 -5.94
CA VAL A 89 14.58 -13.06 -5.22
C VAL A 89 14.60 -13.30 -3.71
N PHE A 90 13.47 -13.75 -3.14
CA PHE A 90 13.35 -13.91 -1.69
C PHE A 90 14.18 -15.09 -1.16
N GLU A 91 14.37 -16.15 -1.94
CA GLU A 91 15.32 -17.23 -1.61
C GLU A 91 16.76 -16.72 -1.60
N ARG A 92 17.17 -16.02 -2.65
CA ARG A 92 18.52 -15.46 -2.79
C ARG A 92 18.88 -14.50 -1.65
N VAL A 93 17.93 -13.66 -1.22
CA VAL A 93 18.17 -12.76 -0.08
C VAL A 93 17.91 -13.43 1.27
N GLY A 94 17.59 -14.72 1.28
CA GLY A 94 17.49 -15.52 2.50
C GLY A 94 16.31 -15.16 3.40
N VAL A 95 15.14 -14.86 2.82
CA VAL A 95 13.93 -14.53 3.58
C VAL A 95 13.43 -15.73 4.39
N GLY A 96 13.59 -16.96 3.86
CA GLY A 96 13.18 -18.19 4.54
C GLY A 96 11.68 -18.28 4.81
N GLU A 97 11.26 -19.35 5.50
CA GLU A 97 9.86 -19.63 5.84
C GLU A 97 9.41 -19.06 7.19
N LYS A 98 10.35 -18.74 8.05
CA LYS A 98 10.11 -18.32 9.44
C LYS A 98 10.77 -16.97 9.74
N GLY A 99 10.41 -16.42 10.89
CA GLY A 99 10.98 -15.16 11.37
C GLY A 99 10.22 -13.93 10.89
N ARG A 100 10.58 -12.82 11.48
CA ARG A 100 9.99 -11.50 11.23
C ARG A 100 10.72 -10.83 10.08
N LEU A 101 9.98 -10.26 9.13
CA LEU A 101 10.53 -9.45 8.05
C LEU A 101 10.31 -7.98 8.39
N VAL A 102 11.39 -7.18 8.37
CA VAL A 102 11.31 -5.73 8.55
C VAL A 102 11.75 -5.07 7.26
N LEU A 103 10.86 -4.28 6.67
CA LEU A 103 11.03 -3.66 5.38
C LEU A 103 11.23 -2.16 5.55
N TYR A 104 12.23 -1.61 4.90
CA TYR A 104 12.40 -0.16 4.75
C TYR A 104 12.98 0.12 3.36
N GLY A 105 12.95 1.36 2.93
CA GLY A 105 13.44 1.66 1.58
C GLY A 105 13.40 3.14 1.25
N ASP A 106 13.71 3.45 0.01
CA ASP A 106 13.72 4.80 -0.51
C ASP A 106 12.31 5.40 -0.70
N GLN A 107 12.30 6.66 -1.15
CA GLN A 107 11.09 7.42 -1.45
C GLN A 107 10.10 7.45 -0.26
N SER A 108 10.58 7.74 0.93
CA SER A 108 9.77 7.83 2.15
C SER A 108 9.00 6.53 2.44
N GLY A 109 9.63 5.36 2.20
CA GLY A 109 9.07 4.04 2.45
C GLY A 109 8.18 3.46 1.34
N LEU A 110 8.05 4.14 0.20
CA LEU A 110 7.21 3.67 -0.91
C LEU A 110 7.69 2.32 -1.45
N SER A 111 9.01 2.15 -1.64
CA SER A 111 9.59 0.89 -2.12
C SER A 111 9.40 -0.25 -1.10
N ALA A 112 9.46 0.05 0.18
CA ALA A 112 9.17 -0.92 1.25
C ALA A 112 7.69 -1.36 1.25
N ALA A 113 6.77 -0.43 1.04
CA ALA A 113 5.35 -0.74 0.93
C ALA A 113 5.04 -1.62 -0.29
N ARG A 114 5.75 -1.43 -1.41
CA ARG A 114 5.65 -2.31 -2.58
C ARG A 114 6.14 -3.72 -2.24
N ALA A 115 7.26 -3.85 -1.55
CA ALA A 115 7.74 -5.16 -1.10
C ALA A 115 6.79 -5.83 -0.09
N TYR A 116 6.15 -5.05 0.80
CA TYR A 116 5.11 -5.56 1.67
C TYR A 116 3.94 -6.15 0.87
N PHE A 117 3.41 -5.41 -0.10
CA PHE A 117 2.34 -5.89 -0.97
C PHE A 117 2.75 -7.18 -1.70
N THR A 118 3.97 -7.23 -2.24
CA THR A 118 4.53 -8.42 -2.89
C THR A 118 4.56 -9.63 -1.94
N LEU A 119 5.06 -9.45 -0.73
CA LEU A 119 5.10 -10.51 0.29
C LEU A 119 3.70 -10.92 0.75
N ASP A 120 2.76 -9.99 0.85
CA ASP A 120 1.38 -10.30 1.19
C ASP A 120 0.68 -11.09 0.09
N TYR A 121 0.90 -10.72 -1.18
CA TYR A 121 0.46 -11.49 -2.34
C TYR A 121 1.02 -12.93 -2.33
N LEU A 122 2.27 -13.10 -1.91
CA LEU A 122 2.92 -14.41 -1.78
C LEU A 122 2.57 -15.17 -0.48
N GLY A 123 1.63 -14.64 0.33
CA GLY A 123 1.14 -15.30 1.56
C GLY A 123 2.05 -15.13 2.78
N HIS A 124 2.96 -14.18 2.77
CA HIS A 124 3.91 -13.88 3.85
C HIS A 124 3.71 -12.52 4.51
N GLY A 125 2.59 -11.83 4.23
CA GLY A 125 2.28 -10.49 4.77
C GLY A 125 2.18 -10.46 6.29
N GLU A 126 1.68 -11.51 6.94
CA GLU A 126 1.51 -11.56 8.40
C GLU A 126 2.82 -11.46 9.17
N ARG A 127 3.93 -11.92 8.59
CA ARG A 127 5.25 -11.82 9.21
C ARG A 127 6.07 -10.62 8.74
N ALA A 128 5.54 -9.83 7.80
CA ALA A 128 6.18 -8.62 7.29
C ALA A 128 5.69 -7.37 8.04
N ALA A 129 6.59 -6.43 8.27
CA ALA A 129 6.29 -5.12 8.83
C ALA A 129 7.12 -4.03 8.15
N LEU A 130 6.59 -2.81 8.10
CA LEU A 130 7.41 -1.65 7.75
C LEU A 130 8.12 -1.10 8.99
N LEU A 131 9.33 -0.60 8.80
CA LEU A 131 10.03 0.22 9.77
C LEU A 131 9.43 1.63 9.73
N ASP A 132 8.79 2.05 10.80
CA ASP A 132 8.14 3.35 10.90
C ASP A 132 9.15 4.50 10.87
N GLY A 133 9.03 5.35 9.85
CA GLY A 133 9.98 6.43 9.57
C GLY A 133 11.24 6.01 8.80
N GLY A 134 11.39 4.73 8.47
CA GLY A 134 12.45 4.24 7.57
C GLY A 134 13.88 4.57 8.00
N LEU A 135 14.76 4.68 6.99
CA LEU A 135 16.17 5.08 7.19
C LEU A 135 16.28 6.52 7.65
N GLU A 136 15.39 7.39 7.20
CA GLU A 136 15.38 8.82 7.53
C GLU A 136 15.27 9.03 9.05
N LYS A 137 14.29 8.40 9.69
CA LYS A 137 14.12 8.45 11.14
C LYS A 137 15.28 7.78 11.88
N TRP A 138 15.75 6.62 11.38
CA TRP A 138 16.88 5.91 11.95
C TRP A 138 18.14 6.79 12.03
N GLN A 139 18.43 7.52 10.95
CA GLN A 139 19.56 8.46 10.88
C GLN A 139 19.33 9.72 11.73
N ALA A 140 18.10 10.27 11.75
CA ALA A 140 17.75 11.41 12.60
C ALA A 140 17.96 11.09 14.10
N GLU A 141 17.74 9.83 14.49
CA GLU A 141 18.00 9.32 15.84
C GLU A 141 19.50 8.98 16.07
N LYS A 142 20.37 9.27 15.10
CA LYS A 142 21.82 9.00 15.15
C LYS A 142 22.15 7.53 15.42
N ARG A 143 21.32 6.62 14.93
CA ARG A 143 21.56 5.18 15.05
C ARG A 143 22.60 4.71 14.03
N PRO A 144 23.32 3.61 14.30
CA PRO A 144 24.38 3.13 13.43
C PRO A 144 23.87 2.75 12.03
N VAL A 145 24.63 3.13 11.01
CA VAL A 145 24.48 2.70 9.63
C VAL A 145 25.71 1.93 9.19
N SER A 146 25.58 1.09 8.17
CA SER A 146 26.66 0.29 7.59
C SER A 146 26.72 0.52 6.08
N THR A 147 27.88 0.38 5.50
CA THR A 147 28.12 0.25 4.07
C THR A 147 28.59 -1.16 3.71
N GLU A 148 28.76 -2.03 4.71
CA GLU A 148 29.18 -3.41 4.53
C GLU A 148 28.02 -4.26 4.03
N GLU A 149 28.22 -4.97 2.92
CA GLU A 149 27.20 -5.88 2.40
C GLU A 149 26.88 -6.98 3.42
N ALA A 150 25.60 -7.14 3.75
CA ALA A 150 25.16 -8.17 4.66
C ALA A 150 25.48 -9.57 4.11
N ARG A 151 26.10 -10.42 4.93
CA ARG A 151 26.33 -11.82 4.56
C ARG A 151 24.99 -12.52 4.33
N ARG A 152 24.81 -13.02 3.11
CA ARG A 152 23.57 -13.70 2.70
C ARG A 152 23.81 -15.21 2.66
N LEU A 153 22.90 -15.95 3.28
CA LEU A 153 22.74 -17.35 3.02
C LEU A 153 21.37 -17.52 2.37
N PRO A 154 21.28 -18.05 1.15
CA PRO A 154 19.99 -18.39 0.56
C PRO A 154 19.19 -19.29 1.50
N ALA A 155 17.88 -19.08 1.54
CA ALA A 155 17.00 -19.89 2.37
C ALA A 155 15.72 -20.23 1.59
N PRO A 156 15.18 -21.44 1.71
CA PRO A 156 13.95 -21.82 1.02
C PRO A 156 12.82 -20.84 1.30
N PHE A 157 12.12 -20.41 0.25
CA PHE A 157 10.95 -19.55 0.32
C PHE A 157 9.83 -20.16 -0.53
N ARG A 158 8.70 -20.46 0.08
CA ARG A 158 7.56 -21.11 -0.59
C ARG A 158 6.41 -20.12 -0.74
N PRO A 159 6.13 -19.63 -1.96
CA PRO A 159 4.96 -18.80 -2.20
C PRO A 159 3.65 -19.53 -1.86
N ARG A 160 2.77 -18.83 -1.16
CA ARG A 160 1.37 -19.23 -0.89
C ARG A 160 0.48 -18.14 -1.49
N VAL A 161 0.42 -18.12 -2.81
CA VAL A 161 -0.18 -17.03 -3.57
C VAL A 161 -1.60 -16.72 -3.11
N ARG A 162 -1.88 -15.45 -2.89
CA ARG A 162 -3.18 -14.88 -2.52
C ARG A 162 -3.72 -14.05 -3.69
N PRO A 163 -4.38 -14.65 -4.69
CA PRO A 163 -4.87 -13.94 -5.87
C PRO A 163 -5.81 -12.79 -5.48
N ASN A 164 -6.56 -12.96 -4.39
CA ASN A 164 -7.50 -11.95 -3.88
C ASN A 164 -6.84 -10.68 -3.32
N ALA A 165 -5.51 -10.62 -3.25
CA ALA A 165 -4.80 -9.37 -2.91
C ALA A 165 -4.75 -8.40 -4.09
N VAL A 166 -4.95 -8.90 -5.32
CA VAL A 166 -4.91 -8.14 -6.57
C VAL A 166 -6.33 -8.07 -7.16
N ALA A 167 -6.77 -6.85 -7.50
CA ALA A 167 -8.00 -6.65 -8.25
C ALA A 167 -7.71 -6.63 -9.76
N ALA A 168 -8.45 -7.39 -10.53
CA ALA A 168 -8.40 -7.36 -11.99
C ALA A 168 -9.22 -6.17 -12.53
N LEU A 169 -9.02 -5.80 -13.80
CA LEU A 169 -9.68 -4.66 -14.45
C LEU A 169 -11.22 -4.73 -14.40
N ASP A 170 -11.81 -5.91 -14.64
CA ASP A 170 -13.24 -6.14 -14.57
C ASP A 170 -13.81 -5.91 -13.16
N VAL A 171 -13.10 -6.40 -12.13
CA VAL A 171 -13.46 -6.13 -10.73
C VAL A 171 -13.48 -4.61 -10.46
N VAL A 172 -12.51 -3.87 -10.99
CA VAL A 172 -12.45 -2.40 -10.81
C VAL A 172 -13.55 -1.70 -11.59
N ARG A 173 -13.97 -2.21 -12.74
CA ARG A 173 -15.16 -1.72 -13.48
C ARG A 173 -16.42 -1.83 -12.64
N ASP A 174 -16.65 -2.98 -12.01
CA ASP A 174 -17.79 -3.24 -11.14
C ASP A 174 -17.78 -2.35 -9.89
N VAL A 175 -16.61 -2.19 -9.25
CA VAL A 175 -16.42 -1.28 -8.11
C VAL A 175 -16.71 0.15 -8.54
N SER A 176 -16.15 0.62 -9.64
CA SER A 176 -16.39 1.97 -10.17
C SER A 176 -17.89 2.23 -10.45
N TRP A 177 -18.58 1.25 -11.00
CA TRP A 177 -20.03 1.36 -11.20
C TRP A 177 -20.77 1.41 -9.85
N THR A 178 -20.44 0.51 -8.93
CA THR A 178 -21.11 0.35 -7.64
C THR A 178 -20.99 1.61 -6.77
N VAL A 179 -19.80 2.18 -6.61
CA VAL A 179 -19.59 3.38 -5.78
C VAL A 179 -20.32 4.62 -6.30
N ARG A 180 -20.68 4.65 -7.59
CA ARG A 180 -21.45 5.75 -8.20
C ARG A 180 -22.95 5.59 -8.14
N ASN A 181 -23.43 4.35 -8.13
CA ASN A 181 -24.86 4.05 -8.36
C ASN A 181 -25.57 3.43 -7.15
N VAL A 182 -24.83 3.01 -6.12
CA VAL A 182 -25.38 2.42 -4.90
C VAL A 182 -25.16 3.38 -3.73
N ARG A 183 -26.22 3.68 -2.97
CA ARG A 183 -26.20 4.64 -1.85
C ARG A 183 -25.22 4.23 -0.75
N GLU A 184 -25.14 2.94 -0.45
CA GLU A 184 -24.21 2.37 0.53
C GLU A 184 -23.45 1.23 -0.13
N PRO A 185 -22.40 1.53 -0.91
CA PRO A 185 -21.79 0.56 -1.81
C PRO A 185 -21.05 -0.57 -1.09
N GLY A 186 -20.79 -0.46 0.22
CA GLY A 186 -19.99 -1.44 0.95
C GLY A 186 -18.56 -1.57 0.44
N MET A 187 -18.10 -0.62 -0.37
CA MET A 187 -16.76 -0.57 -0.92
C MET A 187 -16.29 0.86 -1.18
N ALA A 188 -14.99 1.06 -1.22
CA ALA A 188 -14.33 2.33 -1.54
C ALA A 188 -13.27 2.11 -2.61
N LEU A 189 -13.16 3.06 -3.55
CA LEU A 189 -12.13 3.10 -4.58
C LEU A 189 -11.21 4.30 -4.32
N LEU A 190 -9.94 4.05 -4.00
CA LEU A 190 -9.00 5.07 -3.56
C LEU A 190 -7.90 5.30 -4.59
N ASP A 191 -7.79 6.54 -5.06
CA ASP A 191 -6.70 7.00 -5.92
C ASP A 191 -5.56 7.58 -5.07
N ALA A 192 -4.40 6.93 -5.12
CA ALA A 192 -3.23 7.31 -4.32
C ALA A 192 -2.34 8.37 -4.97
N ARG A 193 -2.69 8.88 -6.16
CA ARG A 193 -1.92 9.89 -6.90
C ARG A 193 -2.05 11.28 -6.30
N PRO A 194 -1.12 12.21 -6.64
CA PRO A 194 -1.27 13.63 -6.35
C PRO A 194 -2.62 14.17 -6.87
N ALA A 195 -3.15 15.20 -6.19
CA ALA A 195 -4.46 15.77 -6.52
C ALA A 195 -4.53 16.30 -7.96
N GLU A 196 -3.45 16.90 -8.46
CA GLU A 196 -3.37 17.41 -9.84
C GLU A 196 -3.38 16.29 -10.91
N GLU A 197 -2.88 15.07 -10.59
CA GLU A 197 -3.04 13.91 -11.48
C GLU A 197 -4.48 13.37 -11.41
N TYR A 198 -5.07 13.35 -10.22
CA TYR A 198 -6.45 12.90 -10.00
C TYR A 198 -7.45 13.81 -10.72
N THR A 199 -7.33 15.12 -10.59
CA THR A 199 -8.23 16.08 -11.26
C THR A 199 -8.04 16.12 -12.77
N GLY A 200 -6.89 15.68 -13.27
CA GLY A 200 -6.50 15.77 -14.67
C GLY A 200 -5.83 17.08 -15.04
N GLU A 201 -5.57 17.97 -14.08
CA GLU A 201 -4.87 19.25 -14.30
C GLU A 201 -3.44 19.02 -14.80
N LYS A 202 -2.73 18.05 -14.21
CA LYS A 202 -1.39 17.63 -14.62
C LYS A 202 -1.35 16.11 -14.81
N PRO A 203 -1.60 15.62 -16.02
CA PRO A 203 -1.57 14.18 -16.26
C PRO A 203 -0.18 13.64 -16.00
N GLY A 204 -0.10 12.47 -15.35
CA GLY A 204 1.14 11.76 -15.17
C GLY A 204 1.71 11.24 -16.49
N GLU A 205 2.99 10.87 -16.49
CA GLU A 205 3.66 10.33 -17.66
C GLU A 205 2.91 9.13 -18.24
N GLY A 206 2.69 9.14 -19.58
CA GLY A 206 2.03 8.08 -20.31
C GLY A 206 0.50 8.02 -20.14
N VAL A 207 -0.13 8.96 -19.44
CA VAL A 207 -1.58 9.09 -19.33
C VAL A 207 -2.14 9.76 -20.57
N GLN A 208 -3.04 9.08 -21.29
CA GLN A 208 -3.65 9.58 -22.55
C GLN A 208 -4.94 10.39 -22.27
N ARG A 209 -5.74 9.96 -21.29
CA ARG A 209 -6.99 10.58 -20.88
C ARG A 209 -6.86 11.12 -19.47
N PRO A 210 -6.62 12.43 -19.27
CA PRO A 210 -6.43 13.03 -17.93
C PRO A 210 -7.63 12.86 -17.02
N GLY A 211 -7.38 12.64 -15.72
CA GLY A 211 -8.42 12.46 -14.72
C GLY A 211 -8.24 11.19 -13.89
N HIS A 212 -9.34 10.61 -13.42
CA HIS A 212 -9.39 9.48 -12.50
C HIS A 212 -10.47 8.45 -12.89
N ILE A 213 -10.44 7.28 -12.27
CA ILE A 213 -11.49 6.26 -12.39
C ILE A 213 -12.77 6.83 -11.73
N PRO A 214 -13.91 6.89 -12.46
CA PRO A 214 -15.13 7.47 -11.91
C PRO A 214 -15.56 6.79 -10.61
N GLY A 215 -15.92 7.60 -9.61
CA GLY A 215 -16.29 7.15 -8.27
C GLY A 215 -15.10 6.96 -7.31
N ALA A 216 -13.87 7.11 -7.78
CA ALA A 216 -12.72 7.10 -6.89
C ALA A 216 -12.66 8.37 -6.03
N ALA A 217 -12.25 8.21 -4.78
CA ALA A 217 -11.85 9.30 -3.90
C ALA A 217 -10.31 9.45 -3.90
N ASN A 218 -9.82 10.67 -3.86
CA ASN A 218 -8.38 10.90 -3.80
C ASN A 218 -7.85 10.81 -2.36
N VAL A 219 -6.96 9.88 -2.13
CA VAL A 219 -6.18 9.74 -0.89
C VAL A 219 -4.71 9.69 -1.30
N PHE A 220 -4.12 10.87 -1.52
CA PHE A 220 -2.72 10.96 -1.91
C PHE A 220 -1.83 10.26 -0.90
N TRP A 221 -1.04 9.29 -1.35
CA TRP A 221 -0.28 8.39 -0.47
C TRP A 221 0.61 9.10 0.56
N MET A 222 1.16 10.29 0.23
CA MET A 222 1.94 11.11 1.17
C MET A 222 1.09 11.63 2.35
N GLN A 223 -0.24 11.70 2.23
CA GLN A 223 -1.12 12.08 3.34
C GLN A 223 -1.15 11.02 4.45
N ASN A 224 -0.66 9.83 4.20
CA ASN A 224 -0.47 8.81 5.24
C ASN A 224 0.70 9.13 6.18
N LEU A 225 1.63 9.99 5.76
CA LEU A 225 2.87 10.31 6.47
C LEU A 225 2.77 11.67 7.16
N GLN A 226 3.55 11.86 8.21
CA GLN A 226 3.66 13.15 8.88
C GLN A 226 4.26 14.21 7.96
N SER A 227 5.40 13.90 7.32
CA SER A 227 6.00 14.69 6.25
C SER A 227 6.92 13.82 5.38
N ARG A 228 7.52 14.40 4.36
CA ARG A 228 8.54 13.74 3.54
C ARG A 228 9.85 13.55 4.30
N GLU A 229 10.21 14.51 5.14
CA GLU A 229 11.43 14.52 5.94
C GLU A 229 11.30 13.63 7.19
N ASN A 230 10.08 13.45 7.65
CA ASN A 230 9.73 12.54 8.74
C ASN A 230 8.65 11.56 8.27
N PRO A 231 9.00 10.52 7.52
CA PRO A 231 8.05 9.61 6.88
C PRO A 231 7.44 8.59 7.87
N VAL A 232 7.21 9.01 9.08
CA VAL A 232 6.44 8.28 10.09
C VAL A 232 4.96 8.31 9.72
N LEU A 233 4.25 7.19 9.88
CA LEU A 233 2.80 7.17 9.68
C LEU A 233 2.12 8.18 10.63
N ARG A 234 1.08 8.84 10.12
CA ARG A 234 0.23 9.67 10.96
C ARG A 234 -0.46 8.86 12.06
N PRO A 235 -0.86 9.51 13.18
CA PRO A 235 -1.63 8.85 14.21
C PRO A 235 -2.88 8.15 13.65
N VAL A 236 -3.19 6.97 14.18
CA VAL A 236 -4.34 6.16 13.74
C VAL A 236 -5.64 6.95 13.63
N PRO A 237 -6.01 7.84 14.59
CA PRO A 237 -7.25 8.62 14.47
C PRO A 237 -7.27 9.57 13.26
N GLU A 238 -6.12 10.10 12.84
CA GLU A 238 -6.01 10.96 11.65
C GLU A 238 -6.13 10.13 10.37
N LEU A 239 -5.44 9.00 10.31
CA LEU A 239 -5.54 8.07 9.18
C LEU A 239 -6.98 7.58 9.01
N ARG A 240 -7.66 7.21 10.10
CA ARG A 240 -9.06 6.77 10.03
C ARG A 240 -9.95 7.86 9.44
N ARG A 241 -9.85 9.10 9.94
CA ARG A 241 -10.63 10.21 9.38
C ARG A 241 -10.39 10.41 7.89
N LEU A 242 -9.14 10.30 7.45
CA LEU A 242 -8.78 10.41 6.03
C LEU A 242 -9.46 9.32 5.19
N TYR A 243 -9.37 8.07 5.63
CA TYR A 243 -9.91 6.92 4.89
C TYR A 243 -11.44 6.84 4.95
N GLU A 244 -12.04 7.16 6.10
CA GLU A 244 -13.49 7.20 6.27
C GLU A 244 -14.13 8.31 5.44
N ALA A 245 -13.50 9.50 5.36
CA ALA A 245 -13.93 10.58 4.48
C ALA A 245 -13.88 10.17 2.99
N ALA A 246 -12.98 9.24 2.64
CA ALA A 246 -12.87 8.67 1.30
C ALA A 246 -13.77 7.44 1.07
N GLY A 247 -14.67 7.13 2.01
CA GLY A 247 -15.65 6.04 1.89
C GLY A 247 -15.20 4.69 2.45
N ALA A 248 -13.99 4.56 2.99
CA ALA A 248 -13.52 3.34 3.65
C ALA A 248 -14.16 3.19 5.03
N ARG A 249 -15.34 2.61 5.09
CA ARG A 249 -16.11 2.38 6.33
C ARG A 249 -15.85 0.99 6.88
N ALA A 250 -16.25 0.76 8.13
CA ALA A 250 -16.22 -0.57 8.73
C ALA A 250 -16.98 -1.59 7.87
N GLY A 251 -16.35 -2.74 7.57
CA GLY A 251 -16.91 -3.77 6.70
C GLY A 251 -16.83 -3.48 5.20
N ALA A 252 -16.41 -2.28 4.80
CA ALA A 252 -16.23 -1.97 3.38
C ALA A 252 -14.97 -2.63 2.81
N LYS A 253 -15.06 -3.10 1.57
CA LYS A 253 -13.92 -3.51 0.77
C LYS A 253 -13.25 -2.27 0.17
N VAL A 254 -11.96 -2.14 0.38
CA VAL A 254 -11.16 -1.02 -0.14
C VAL A 254 -10.37 -1.49 -1.36
N VAL A 255 -10.48 -0.75 -2.47
CA VAL A 255 -9.65 -0.96 -3.66
C VAL A 255 -8.71 0.24 -3.80
N THR A 256 -7.41 0.00 -3.86
CA THR A 256 -6.41 1.06 -4.05
C THR A 256 -5.80 0.99 -5.43
N TYR A 257 -5.56 2.15 -6.05
CA TYR A 257 -4.81 2.27 -7.29
C TYR A 257 -4.02 3.57 -7.32
N CYS A 258 -3.08 3.68 -8.26
CA CYS A 258 -2.38 4.93 -8.54
C CYS A 258 -2.14 5.07 -10.05
N ARG A 259 -0.97 5.52 -10.49
CA ARG A 259 -0.62 5.51 -11.92
C ARG A 259 -0.17 4.12 -12.38
N THR A 260 0.74 3.46 -11.66
CA THR A 260 1.41 2.19 -12.02
C THR A 260 1.71 1.29 -10.82
N GLY A 261 0.89 1.28 -9.78
CA GLY A 261 0.96 0.37 -8.63
C GLY A 261 1.90 0.77 -7.47
N GLY A 262 2.87 1.65 -7.68
CA GLY A 262 3.85 2.00 -6.63
C GLY A 262 3.22 2.75 -5.44
N GLN A 263 2.60 3.90 -5.68
CA GLN A 263 1.94 4.72 -4.63
C GLN A 263 0.75 3.98 -4.00
N ALA A 264 0.02 3.22 -4.81
CA ALA A 264 -1.10 2.40 -4.35
C ALA A 264 -0.68 1.35 -3.31
N ALA A 265 0.53 0.82 -3.40
CA ALA A 265 1.04 -0.14 -2.42
C ALA A 265 1.18 0.48 -1.02
N HIS A 266 1.52 1.78 -0.92
CA HIS A 266 1.57 2.48 0.36
C HIS A 266 0.17 2.70 0.94
N THR A 267 -0.80 3.09 0.10
CA THR A 267 -2.21 3.23 0.51
C THR A 267 -2.82 1.87 0.86
N TYR A 268 -2.46 0.80 0.12
CA TYR A 268 -2.80 -0.59 0.45
C TYR A 268 -2.29 -0.98 1.84
N PHE A 269 -0.99 -0.75 2.11
CA PHE A 269 -0.39 -1.04 3.41
C PHE A 269 -1.14 -0.31 4.53
N THR A 270 -1.37 0.99 4.36
CA THR A 270 -2.03 1.82 5.39
C THR A 270 -3.47 1.39 5.63
N ALA A 271 -4.26 1.10 4.57
CA ALA A 271 -5.61 0.56 4.71
C ALA A 271 -5.61 -0.78 5.46
N LYS A 272 -4.69 -1.67 5.12
CA LYS A 272 -4.54 -2.97 5.78
C LYS A 272 -4.10 -2.82 7.23
N TYR A 273 -3.17 -1.92 7.54
CA TYR A 273 -2.76 -1.56 8.89
C TYR A 273 -3.94 -1.08 9.73
N LEU A 274 -4.82 -0.26 9.16
CA LEU A 274 -6.05 0.19 9.80
C LEU A 274 -7.11 -0.92 9.99
N GLY A 275 -6.87 -2.12 9.45
CA GLY A 275 -7.74 -3.29 9.61
C GLY A 275 -8.77 -3.48 8.49
N TYR A 276 -8.78 -2.64 7.46
CA TYR A 276 -9.72 -2.79 6.34
C TYR A 276 -9.44 -4.06 5.52
N ASP A 277 -10.50 -4.59 4.87
CA ASP A 277 -10.36 -5.55 3.76
C ASP A 277 -9.93 -4.79 2.51
N VAL A 278 -8.69 -4.99 2.09
CA VAL A 278 -8.08 -4.21 1.01
C VAL A 278 -7.51 -5.09 -0.08
N VAL A 279 -7.71 -4.66 -1.31
CA VAL A 279 -7.09 -5.21 -2.52
C VAL A 279 -6.44 -4.08 -3.31
N MET A 280 -5.45 -4.39 -4.13
CA MET A 280 -4.79 -3.41 -4.98
C MET A 280 -5.04 -3.71 -6.45
N TYR A 281 -5.44 -2.70 -7.20
CA TYR A 281 -5.46 -2.75 -8.66
C TYR A 281 -4.04 -2.46 -9.18
N ASP A 282 -3.29 -3.51 -9.47
CA ASP A 282 -1.87 -3.42 -9.81
C ASP A 282 -1.63 -2.71 -11.15
N GLY A 283 -2.42 -3.01 -12.19
CA GLY A 283 -2.41 -2.32 -13.49
C GLY A 283 -2.76 -0.84 -13.40
N SER A 284 -3.46 -0.44 -12.35
CA SER A 284 -3.70 0.94 -11.96
C SER A 284 -4.32 1.80 -13.06
N PHE A 285 -4.19 3.13 -12.96
CA PHE A 285 -4.77 4.06 -13.95
C PHE A 285 -4.10 3.91 -15.33
N PHE A 286 -2.89 3.42 -15.39
CA PHE A 286 -2.19 3.21 -16.64
C PHE A 286 -2.87 2.13 -17.52
N GLU A 287 -3.30 1.01 -16.92
CA GLU A 287 -4.10 -0.02 -17.59
C GLU A 287 -5.51 0.51 -17.90
N TRP A 288 -6.20 1.05 -16.89
CA TRP A 288 -7.54 1.63 -17.04
C TRP A 288 -7.60 2.65 -18.17
N ASN A 289 -6.61 3.52 -18.26
CA ASN A 289 -6.57 4.63 -19.20
C ASN A 289 -6.44 4.16 -20.67
N ARG A 290 -5.96 2.93 -20.90
CA ARG A 290 -5.75 2.32 -22.22
C ARG A 290 -6.81 1.29 -22.60
N ALA A 291 -7.49 0.72 -21.61
CA ALA A 291 -8.50 -0.29 -21.83
C ALA A 291 -9.72 0.31 -22.55
N GLU A 292 -10.32 -0.47 -23.45
CA GLU A 292 -11.58 -0.08 -24.10
C GLU A 292 -12.74 -0.08 -23.12
N GLY A 293 -13.70 0.84 -23.31
CA GLY A 293 -14.91 0.92 -22.50
C GLY A 293 -14.70 1.39 -21.06
N THR A 294 -13.52 1.88 -20.71
CA THR A 294 -13.26 2.44 -19.38
C THR A 294 -13.46 3.97 -19.40
N PRO A 295 -14.47 4.52 -18.69
CA PRO A 295 -14.68 5.96 -18.60
C PRO A 295 -13.62 6.62 -17.71
N VAL A 296 -13.38 7.92 -17.94
CA VAL A 296 -12.53 8.77 -17.10
C VAL A 296 -13.35 9.96 -16.64
N ALA A 297 -13.26 10.30 -15.36
CA ALA A 297 -13.77 11.53 -14.78
C ALA A 297 -12.64 12.54 -14.59
N SER A 298 -12.94 13.82 -14.64
CA SER A 298 -11.99 14.93 -14.41
C SER A 298 -12.56 15.94 -13.41
N GLY A 299 -11.69 16.77 -12.85
CA GLY A 299 -12.03 17.73 -11.81
C GLY A 299 -12.08 17.10 -10.42
N ALA A 300 -12.39 17.92 -9.39
CA ALA A 300 -12.56 17.43 -8.03
C ALA A 300 -13.76 16.47 -7.94
N ALA A 301 -13.67 15.46 -7.06
CA ALA A 301 -14.83 14.64 -6.73
C ALA A 301 -15.97 15.57 -6.26
N LYS A 302 -17.17 15.38 -6.80
CA LYS A 302 -18.35 16.08 -6.23
C LYS A 302 -18.57 15.51 -4.82
N PRO A 303 -18.82 16.37 -3.83
CA PRO A 303 -19.08 15.97 -2.46
C PRO A 303 -20.29 15.04 -2.32
#